data_be694b6d276d9dbee2e125dfae078f9b
#
_entry.id   be694b6d276d9dbee2e125dfae078f9b
#
_cell.length_a   1.000
_cell.length_b   1.000
_cell.length_c   1.000
_cell.angle_alpha   90.00
_cell.angle_beta   90.00
_cell.angle_gamma   90.00
#
_symmetry.space_group_name_H-M   'P 1'
#
loop_
_entity.id
_entity.type
_entity.pdbx_description
1 polymer ?
#
loop_
_entity_poly.entity_id
_entity_poly.type
_entity_poly.pdbx_seq_one_letter_code
_entity_poly.pdbx_strand_id
1 'polypeptide(L)'
;MGNDMISIVMSTYNEPVEWIQKSINSILGQSYKNIEFIIVCDNPKNNDLIKLLEEYKDNDNRIVTLYNDVNIGLTKSLNKAINKATGKYIARMDSDDISDKFRIEKQLSYLKNNNLDLIGAGVKCITEQEEAITNLNKFPKESKEFNKKILYNNCMPHPTWFGKKEVFESLQGYREVDFAEDYDFLLRACYKGFKLGNINEILLDYRMRESSISNKNGLKQFITSQELVKAYNENYILELNKLLQQIKEKINHLSNDEMNTYLEASKLFAQGVKGLNPIKAVKSICISKYYRKKVMCYIKGIF
;
A
#
# COMPACT_ATOMS: atom_id res chain seq x y z
N MET A 1 -7.53 -27.90 -3.54
CA MET A 1 -7.39 -26.46 -3.87
C MET A 1 -7.08 -26.35 -5.36
N GLY A 2 -7.72 -25.41 -6.10
CA GLY A 2 -7.44 -25.24 -7.52
C GLY A 2 -5.99 -24.82 -7.75
N ASN A 3 -5.42 -25.24 -8.86
CA ASN A 3 -4.03 -24.95 -9.25
C ASN A 3 -3.93 -23.62 -10.03
N ASP A 4 -4.64 -22.56 -9.58
CA ASP A 4 -4.62 -21.25 -10.25
C ASP A 4 -3.22 -20.62 -10.11
N MET A 5 -2.63 -20.12 -11.20
CA MET A 5 -1.39 -19.36 -11.18
C MET A 5 -1.59 -18.02 -10.47
N ILE A 6 -0.65 -17.63 -9.61
CA ILE A 6 -0.65 -16.36 -8.90
C ILE A 6 0.61 -15.58 -9.27
N SER A 7 0.44 -14.36 -9.77
CA SER A 7 1.55 -13.45 -10.04
C SER A 7 1.80 -12.57 -8.82
N ILE A 8 2.99 -12.66 -8.26
CA ILE A 8 3.42 -11.75 -7.20
C ILE A 8 4.21 -10.62 -7.85
N VAL A 9 3.84 -9.37 -7.55
CA VAL A 9 4.45 -8.18 -8.15
C VAL A 9 5.18 -7.36 -7.09
N MET A 10 6.43 -7.02 -7.37
CA MET A 10 7.31 -6.24 -6.51
C MET A 10 8.09 -5.22 -7.34
N SER A 11 8.29 -4.03 -6.79
CA SER A 11 9.25 -3.05 -7.30
C SER A 11 10.32 -2.81 -6.26
N THR A 12 11.56 -2.64 -6.66
CA THR A 12 12.69 -2.32 -5.79
C THR A 12 13.55 -1.22 -6.41
N TYR A 13 14.14 -0.37 -5.56
CA TYR A 13 14.95 0.78 -5.99
C TYR A 13 16.30 0.87 -5.26
N ASN A 14 16.29 1.24 -3.98
CA ASN A 14 17.47 1.49 -3.17
C ASN A 14 17.37 0.90 -1.76
N GLU A 15 16.51 -0.08 -1.56
CA GLU A 15 16.41 -0.77 -0.28
C GLU A 15 17.71 -1.51 0.01
N PRO A 16 18.10 -1.67 1.30
CA PRO A 16 19.21 -2.50 1.70
C PRO A 16 19.12 -3.93 1.13
N VAL A 17 20.19 -4.44 0.59
CA VAL A 17 20.27 -5.79 -0.03
C VAL A 17 19.71 -6.87 0.89
N GLU A 18 20.02 -6.82 2.18
CA GLU A 18 19.52 -7.78 3.17
C GLU A 18 18.00 -7.79 3.29
N TRP A 19 17.34 -6.63 3.18
CA TRP A 19 15.89 -6.56 3.23
C TRP A 19 15.26 -7.15 1.96
N ILE A 20 15.84 -6.82 0.80
CA ILE A 20 15.40 -7.37 -0.49
C ILE A 20 15.53 -8.89 -0.49
N GLN A 21 16.65 -9.44 0.01
CA GLN A 21 16.86 -10.88 0.14
C GLN A 21 15.81 -11.54 1.04
N LYS A 22 15.52 -10.94 2.21
CA LYS A 22 14.48 -11.45 3.11
C LYS A 22 13.10 -11.41 2.48
N SER A 23 12.77 -10.32 1.79
CA SER A 23 11.51 -10.17 1.05
C SER A 23 11.38 -11.27 -0.03
N ILE A 24 12.38 -11.43 -0.91
CA ILE A 24 12.38 -12.45 -1.97
C ILE A 24 12.25 -13.85 -1.35
N ASN A 25 13.07 -14.19 -0.36
CA ASN A 25 13.04 -15.51 0.27
C ASN A 25 11.70 -15.82 0.94
N SER A 26 11.03 -14.81 1.52
CA SER A 26 9.71 -14.97 2.12
C SER A 26 8.63 -15.33 1.09
N ILE A 27 8.78 -14.87 -0.14
CA ILE A 27 7.91 -15.19 -1.27
C ILE A 27 8.24 -16.56 -1.86
N LEU A 28 9.51 -16.88 -2.07
CA LEU A 28 9.93 -18.19 -2.58
C LEU A 28 9.59 -19.32 -1.61
N GLY A 29 9.56 -19.00 -0.29
CA GLY A 29 9.18 -19.89 0.80
C GLY A 29 7.69 -20.12 0.98
N GLN A 30 6.80 -19.51 0.19
CA GLN A 30 5.36 -19.65 0.34
C GLN A 30 4.91 -21.12 0.26
N SER A 31 3.89 -21.48 1.05
CA SER A 31 3.25 -22.81 1.03
C SER A 31 2.60 -23.10 -0.33
N TYR A 32 1.98 -22.10 -0.94
CA TYR A 32 1.42 -22.17 -2.27
C TYR A 32 2.52 -22.09 -3.33
N LYS A 33 2.65 -23.11 -4.20
CA LYS A 33 3.81 -23.27 -5.10
C LYS A 33 3.59 -22.77 -6.52
N ASN A 34 2.33 -22.71 -6.99
CA ASN A 34 2.03 -22.28 -8.35
C ASN A 34 2.02 -20.77 -8.47
N ILE A 35 3.20 -20.17 -8.37
CA ILE A 35 3.44 -18.73 -8.41
C ILE A 35 4.45 -18.37 -9.51
N GLU A 36 4.31 -17.17 -10.06
CA GLU A 36 5.39 -16.42 -10.69
C GLU A 36 5.68 -15.18 -9.86
N PHE A 37 6.94 -14.78 -9.78
CA PHE A 37 7.36 -13.64 -9.00
C PHE A 37 8.05 -12.61 -9.89
N ILE A 38 7.34 -11.52 -10.20
CA ILE A 38 7.77 -10.48 -11.12
C ILE A 38 8.36 -9.32 -10.29
N ILE A 39 9.67 -9.10 -10.46
CA ILE A 39 10.44 -8.09 -9.74
C ILE A 39 10.89 -7.02 -10.72
N VAL A 40 10.52 -5.77 -10.50
CA VAL A 40 10.96 -4.62 -11.30
C VAL A 40 12.07 -3.89 -10.57
N CYS A 41 13.26 -3.84 -11.14
CA CYS A 41 14.35 -3.01 -10.70
C CYS A 41 14.19 -1.60 -11.30
N ASP A 42 13.90 -0.62 -10.44
CA ASP A 42 13.69 0.77 -10.84
C ASP A 42 14.98 1.63 -10.70
N ASN A 43 16.12 0.98 -10.46
CA ASN A 43 17.42 1.63 -10.37
C ASN A 43 18.45 0.99 -11.30
N PRO A 44 18.59 1.48 -12.55
CA PRO A 44 19.55 0.95 -13.51
C PRO A 44 21.01 1.17 -13.15
N LYS A 45 21.29 2.01 -12.13
CA LYS A 45 22.67 2.33 -11.70
C LYS A 45 23.13 1.50 -10.49
N ASN A 46 22.23 0.74 -9.88
CA ASN A 46 22.55 -0.10 -8.73
C ASN A 46 23.02 -1.50 -9.19
N ASN A 47 24.30 -1.61 -9.49
CA ASN A 47 24.88 -2.86 -10.00
C ASN A 47 24.77 -4.02 -9.00
N ASP A 48 24.84 -3.75 -7.69
CA ASP A 48 24.71 -4.79 -6.66
C ASP A 48 23.30 -5.36 -6.63
N LEU A 49 22.28 -4.49 -6.77
CA LEU A 49 20.89 -4.91 -6.89
C LEU A 49 20.65 -5.73 -8.16
N ILE A 50 21.15 -5.26 -9.30
CA ILE A 50 21.00 -5.97 -10.57
C ILE A 50 21.64 -7.37 -10.47
N LYS A 51 22.88 -7.46 -9.95
CA LYS A 51 23.56 -8.73 -9.75
C LYS A 51 22.77 -9.67 -8.84
N LEU A 52 22.27 -9.16 -7.72
CA LEU A 52 21.43 -9.92 -6.80
C LEU A 52 20.21 -10.51 -7.51
N LEU A 53 19.49 -9.69 -8.29
CA LEU A 53 18.28 -10.13 -8.98
C LEU A 53 18.56 -11.17 -10.07
N GLU A 54 19.66 -11.05 -10.80
CA GLU A 54 20.08 -12.08 -11.76
C GLU A 54 20.45 -13.39 -11.07
N GLU A 55 21.19 -13.34 -9.94
CA GLU A 55 21.48 -14.54 -9.15
C GLU A 55 20.20 -15.27 -8.69
N TYR A 56 19.18 -14.54 -8.24
CA TYR A 56 17.90 -15.14 -7.85
C TYR A 56 17.16 -15.74 -9.03
N LYS A 57 17.11 -15.05 -10.18
CA LYS A 57 16.47 -15.51 -11.40
C LYS A 57 17.13 -16.79 -11.96
N ASP A 58 18.47 -16.87 -11.88
CA ASP A 58 19.21 -18.06 -12.37
C ASP A 58 18.97 -19.28 -11.46
N ASN A 59 18.67 -19.06 -10.18
CA ASN A 59 18.45 -20.12 -9.19
C ASN A 59 16.99 -20.55 -9.02
N ASP A 60 16.01 -19.74 -9.46
CA ASP A 60 14.57 -20.06 -9.31
C ASP A 60 13.77 -19.59 -10.52
N ASN A 61 13.27 -20.55 -11.30
CA ASN A 61 12.54 -20.32 -12.55
C ASN A 61 11.17 -19.63 -12.38
N ARG A 62 10.70 -19.46 -11.15
CA ARG A 62 9.49 -18.68 -10.85
C ARG A 62 9.74 -17.18 -10.90
N ILE A 63 11.00 -16.74 -10.88
CA ILE A 63 11.37 -15.32 -10.87
C ILE A 63 11.45 -14.78 -12.29
N VAL A 64 10.81 -13.64 -12.48
CA VAL A 64 10.88 -12.82 -13.69
C VAL A 64 11.39 -11.44 -13.31
N THR A 65 12.58 -11.08 -13.77
CA THR A 65 13.16 -9.76 -13.52
C THR A 65 12.90 -8.82 -14.69
N LEU A 66 12.52 -7.59 -14.37
CA LEU A 66 12.35 -6.50 -15.34
C LEU A 66 13.22 -5.32 -14.89
N TYR A 67 13.89 -4.68 -15.83
CA TYR A 67 14.75 -3.54 -15.56
C TYR A 67 14.18 -2.29 -16.22
N ASN A 68 14.23 -1.16 -15.51
CA ASN A 68 13.90 0.14 -16.08
C ASN A 68 15.19 0.82 -16.52
N ASP A 69 15.17 1.51 -17.65
CA ASP A 69 16.35 2.24 -18.17
C ASP A 69 16.63 3.51 -17.36
N VAL A 70 15.61 4.03 -16.67
CA VAL A 70 15.67 5.17 -15.75
C VAL A 70 14.73 4.91 -14.58
N ASN A 71 14.90 5.65 -13.48
CA ASN A 71 13.90 5.63 -12.40
C ASN A 71 12.58 6.20 -12.92
N ILE A 72 11.54 5.39 -12.96
CA ILE A 72 10.18 5.78 -13.39
C ILE A 72 9.18 5.83 -12.23
N GLY A 73 9.61 5.48 -11.02
CA GLY A 73 8.82 5.49 -9.79
C GLY A 73 7.98 4.24 -9.56
N LEU A 74 7.51 4.09 -8.31
CA LEU A 74 6.79 2.91 -7.81
C LEU A 74 5.58 2.57 -8.68
N THR A 75 4.72 3.55 -8.95
CA THR A 75 3.45 3.37 -9.66
C THR A 75 3.64 2.78 -11.05
N LYS A 76 4.56 3.33 -11.84
CA LYS A 76 4.86 2.83 -13.20
C LYS A 76 5.53 1.47 -13.17
N SER A 77 6.43 1.25 -12.20
CA SER A 77 7.11 -0.03 -12.03
C SER A 77 6.13 -1.14 -11.65
N LEU A 78 5.19 -0.87 -10.73
CA LEU A 78 4.13 -1.82 -10.40
C LEU A 78 3.22 -2.10 -11.61
N ASN A 79 2.84 -1.09 -12.38
CA ASN A 79 2.06 -1.28 -13.61
C ASN A 79 2.80 -2.13 -14.65
N LYS A 80 4.13 -1.93 -14.78
CA LYS A 80 4.98 -2.77 -15.65
C LYS A 80 4.94 -4.24 -15.21
N ALA A 81 5.01 -4.51 -13.90
CA ALA A 81 4.89 -5.86 -13.36
C ALA A 81 3.49 -6.45 -13.57
N ILE A 82 2.43 -5.69 -13.31
CA ILE A 82 1.03 -6.10 -13.52
C ILE A 82 0.77 -6.45 -14.99
N ASN A 83 1.26 -5.64 -15.92
CA ASN A 83 1.12 -5.91 -17.35
C ASN A 83 1.87 -7.17 -17.81
N LYS A 84 2.94 -7.56 -17.13
CA LYS A 84 3.70 -8.80 -17.39
C LYS A 84 3.04 -10.03 -16.77
N ALA A 85 2.20 -9.85 -15.75
CA ALA A 85 1.58 -10.91 -14.97
C ALA A 85 0.71 -11.82 -15.85
N THR A 86 0.89 -13.14 -15.71
CA THR A 86 0.12 -14.18 -16.44
C THR A 86 -0.88 -14.90 -15.55
N GLY A 87 -0.72 -14.79 -14.21
CA GLY A 87 -1.56 -15.45 -13.24
C GLY A 87 -2.99 -14.93 -13.21
N LYS A 88 -3.90 -15.77 -12.76
CA LYS A 88 -5.31 -15.42 -12.54
C LYS A 88 -5.52 -14.42 -11.39
N TYR A 89 -4.61 -14.41 -10.44
CA TYR A 89 -4.59 -13.52 -9.29
C TYR A 89 -3.27 -12.75 -9.26
N ILE A 90 -3.32 -11.54 -8.70
CA ILE A 90 -2.16 -10.71 -8.43
C ILE A 90 -2.03 -10.54 -6.92
N ALA A 91 -0.82 -10.76 -6.40
CA ALA A 91 -0.41 -10.44 -5.04
C ALA A 91 0.65 -9.34 -5.07
N ARG A 92 0.52 -8.33 -4.22
CA ARG A 92 1.50 -7.26 -4.09
C ARG A 92 2.51 -7.60 -2.98
N MET A 93 3.77 -7.17 -3.14
CA MET A 93 4.82 -7.28 -2.14
C MET A 93 5.72 -6.05 -2.19
N ASP A 94 6.13 -5.53 -1.02
CA ASP A 94 7.21 -4.54 -0.92
C ASP A 94 8.56 -5.23 -0.74
N SER A 95 9.60 -4.60 -1.25
CA SER A 95 10.97 -5.14 -1.23
C SER A 95 11.66 -5.06 0.14
N ASP A 96 11.04 -4.40 1.11
CA ASP A 96 11.53 -4.24 2.48
C ASP A 96 10.69 -4.97 3.54
N ASP A 97 9.59 -5.63 3.14
CA ASP A 97 8.69 -6.36 4.01
C ASP A 97 8.98 -7.87 4.03
N ILE A 98 8.39 -8.61 4.99
CA ILE A 98 8.54 -10.06 5.10
C ILE A 98 7.14 -10.71 5.10
N SER A 99 6.89 -11.59 4.14
CA SER A 99 5.61 -12.28 3.99
C SER A 99 5.52 -13.50 4.92
N ASP A 100 4.38 -13.69 5.60
CA ASP A 100 4.09 -14.99 6.26
C ASP A 100 4.09 -16.14 5.25
N LYS A 101 4.60 -17.29 5.66
CA LYS A 101 4.73 -18.49 4.80
C LYS A 101 3.38 -18.96 4.19
N PHE A 102 2.28 -18.72 4.86
CA PHE A 102 0.95 -19.18 4.43
C PHE A 102 0.10 -18.06 3.84
N ARG A 103 0.67 -16.87 3.63
CA ARG A 103 -0.09 -15.68 3.17
C ARG A 103 -0.88 -15.96 1.90
N ILE A 104 -0.22 -16.43 0.87
CA ILE A 104 -0.84 -16.62 -0.46
C ILE A 104 -1.96 -17.66 -0.40
N GLU A 105 -1.73 -18.78 0.27
CA GLU A 105 -2.73 -19.85 0.45
C GLU A 105 -3.95 -19.37 1.21
N LYS A 106 -3.74 -18.68 2.34
CA LYS A 106 -4.80 -18.14 3.18
C LYS A 106 -5.61 -17.06 2.47
N GLN A 107 -4.94 -16.13 1.79
CA GLN A 107 -5.61 -15.07 1.05
C GLN A 107 -6.43 -15.63 -0.13
N LEU A 108 -5.90 -16.59 -0.90
CA LEU A 108 -6.64 -17.24 -1.99
C LEU A 108 -7.91 -17.93 -1.47
N SER A 109 -7.78 -18.70 -0.39
CA SER A 109 -8.91 -19.40 0.24
C SER A 109 -9.97 -18.40 0.75
N TYR A 110 -9.52 -17.35 1.47
CA TYR A 110 -10.43 -16.35 2.03
C TYR A 110 -11.17 -15.58 0.95
N LEU A 111 -10.48 -15.12 -0.10
CA LEU A 111 -11.07 -14.41 -1.23
C LEU A 111 -12.17 -15.23 -1.91
N LYS A 112 -11.91 -16.52 -2.17
CA LYS A 112 -12.87 -17.43 -2.80
C LYS A 112 -14.09 -17.70 -1.90
N ASN A 113 -13.84 -18.01 -0.61
CA ASN A 113 -14.90 -18.37 0.33
C ASN A 113 -15.85 -17.20 0.65
N ASN A 114 -15.35 -15.96 0.59
CA ASN A 114 -16.13 -14.76 0.87
C ASN A 114 -16.62 -14.04 -0.40
N ASN A 115 -16.37 -14.62 -1.58
CA ASN A 115 -16.76 -14.06 -2.88
C ASN A 115 -16.31 -12.59 -3.02
N LEU A 116 -15.04 -12.32 -2.68
CA LEU A 116 -14.40 -11.01 -2.82
C LEU A 116 -13.57 -10.94 -4.10
N ASP A 117 -13.23 -9.74 -4.54
CA ASP A 117 -12.47 -9.50 -5.75
C ASP A 117 -11.04 -9.04 -5.44
N LEU A 118 -10.87 -8.26 -4.36
CA LEU A 118 -9.58 -7.78 -3.85
C LEU A 118 -9.60 -7.79 -2.32
N ILE A 119 -8.55 -8.28 -1.70
CA ILE A 119 -8.41 -8.31 -0.24
C ILE A 119 -7.05 -7.82 0.21
N GLY A 120 -7.02 -7.26 1.42
CA GLY A 120 -5.81 -7.05 2.20
C GLY A 120 -5.69 -8.06 3.33
N ALA A 121 -4.65 -7.87 4.15
CA ALA A 121 -4.43 -8.66 5.36
C ALA A 121 -3.95 -7.78 6.52
N GLY A 122 -3.98 -8.34 7.74
CA GLY A 122 -3.33 -7.74 8.89
C GLY A 122 -1.80 -7.72 8.73
N VAL A 123 -1.17 -6.72 9.36
CA VAL A 123 0.28 -6.56 9.38
C VAL A 123 0.80 -6.43 10.79
N LYS A 124 2.01 -6.95 11.02
CA LYS A 124 2.82 -6.66 12.19
C LYS A 124 3.84 -5.60 11.80
N CYS A 125 3.74 -4.40 12.39
CA CYS A 125 4.73 -3.35 12.18
C CYS A 125 6.02 -3.70 12.91
N ILE A 126 7.14 -3.62 12.20
CA ILE A 126 8.49 -3.86 12.73
C ILE A 126 9.40 -2.65 12.49
N THR A 127 10.44 -2.49 13.31
CA THR A 127 11.50 -1.51 13.09
C THR A 127 12.42 -1.93 11.93
N GLU A 128 13.38 -1.07 11.57
CA GLU A 128 14.46 -1.42 10.63
C GLU A 128 15.32 -2.60 11.13
N GLN A 129 15.40 -2.80 12.46
CA GLN A 129 16.09 -3.91 13.12
C GLN A 129 15.18 -5.13 13.38
N GLU A 130 13.95 -5.14 12.82
CA GLU A 130 12.96 -6.22 12.95
C GLU A 130 12.34 -6.40 14.34
N GLU A 131 12.48 -5.40 15.21
CA GLU A 131 11.78 -5.39 16.49
C GLU A 131 10.30 -5.09 16.30
N ALA A 132 9.44 -5.81 17.02
CA ALA A 132 7.99 -5.62 16.93
C ALA A 132 7.55 -4.29 17.54
N ILE A 133 6.76 -3.51 16.79
CA ILE A 133 6.18 -2.23 17.24
C ILE A 133 4.71 -2.42 17.64
N THR A 134 3.89 -2.92 16.74
CA THR A 134 2.43 -3.07 16.92
C THR A 134 1.84 -3.99 15.86
N ASN A 135 0.65 -4.51 16.14
CA ASN A 135 -0.14 -5.28 15.19
C ASN A 135 -1.32 -4.45 14.70
N LEU A 136 -1.53 -4.42 13.39
CA LEU A 136 -2.68 -3.80 12.73
C LEU A 136 -3.47 -4.89 12.01
N ASN A 137 -4.58 -5.32 12.62
CA ASN A 137 -5.41 -6.40 12.10
C ASN A 137 -6.92 -6.20 12.34
N LYS A 138 -7.34 -4.95 12.59
CA LYS A 138 -8.75 -4.59 12.77
C LYS A 138 -9.25 -3.81 11.55
N PHE A 139 -9.29 -4.47 10.42
CA PHE A 139 -9.77 -3.90 9.16
C PHE A 139 -11.17 -4.39 8.80
N PRO A 140 -11.94 -3.67 7.97
CA PRO A 140 -13.24 -4.12 7.49
C PRO A 140 -13.09 -5.42 6.67
N LYS A 141 -13.82 -6.46 7.08
CA LYS A 141 -13.75 -7.79 6.46
C LYS A 141 -14.67 -7.90 5.24
N GLU A 142 -15.85 -7.30 5.34
CA GLU A 142 -16.90 -7.38 4.34
C GLU A 142 -16.95 -6.15 3.46
N SER A 143 -17.34 -6.32 2.20
CA SER A 143 -17.38 -5.24 1.22
C SER A 143 -18.30 -4.08 1.65
N LYS A 144 -19.44 -4.37 2.29
CA LYS A 144 -20.36 -3.32 2.78
C LYS A 144 -19.73 -2.42 3.84
N GLU A 145 -18.97 -3.02 4.77
CA GLU A 145 -18.24 -2.28 5.79
C GLU A 145 -17.05 -1.54 5.17
N PHE A 146 -16.33 -2.21 4.26
CA PHE A 146 -15.20 -1.63 3.53
C PHE A 146 -15.60 -0.34 2.81
N ASN A 147 -16.70 -0.38 2.01
CA ASN A 147 -17.19 0.76 1.25
C ASN A 147 -17.58 1.96 2.12
N LYS A 148 -17.96 1.74 3.39
CA LYS A 148 -18.22 2.83 4.34
C LYS A 148 -16.92 3.40 4.90
N LYS A 149 -16.00 2.54 5.34
CA LYS A 149 -14.78 2.95 6.05
C LYS A 149 -13.74 3.56 5.12
N ILE A 150 -13.67 3.11 3.86
CA ILE A 150 -12.75 3.65 2.86
C ILE A 150 -12.96 5.16 2.62
N LEU A 151 -14.13 5.71 2.86
CA LEU A 151 -14.41 7.15 2.72
C LEU A 151 -13.78 8.01 3.82
N TYR A 152 -13.24 7.41 4.86
CA TYR A 152 -12.61 8.13 5.97
C TYR A 152 -11.09 7.95 5.99
N ASN A 153 -10.60 6.80 5.63
CA ASN A 153 -9.17 6.50 5.53
C ASN A 153 -8.91 5.26 4.67
N ASN A 154 -7.67 5.09 4.21
CA ASN A 154 -7.25 3.83 3.62
C ASN A 154 -7.28 2.73 4.69
N CYS A 155 -8.05 1.69 4.44
CA CYS A 155 -8.29 0.58 5.37
C CYS A 155 -7.81 -0.77 4.83
N MET A 156 -6.84 -0.77 3.90
CA MET A 156 -6.21 -1.95 3.35
C MET A 156 -4.72 -1.72 3.13
N PRO A 157 -3.83 -2.29 3.96
CA PRO A 157 -2.38 -2.14 3.80
C PRO A 157 -1.91 -2.59 2.41
N HIS A 158 -1.30 -1.68 1.67
CA HIS A 158 -0.93 -1.88 0.26
C HIS A 158 -0.03 -3.11 0.01
N PRO A 159 1.01 -3.41 0.83
CA PRO A 159 1.86 -4.58 0.59
C PRO A 159 1.16 -5.93 0.78
N THR A 160 -0.06 -5.93 1.31
CA THR A 160 -0.82 -7.16 1.55
C THR A 160 -1.84 -7.46 0.47
N TRP A 161 -1.99 -6.63 -0.56
CA TRP A 161 -3.05 -6.82 -1.55
C TRP A 161 -2.94 -8.14 -2.27
N PHE A 162 -4.08 -8.79 -2.40
CA PHE A 162 -4.28 -10.03 -3.14
C PHE A 162 -5.65 -9.96 -3.83
N GLY A 163 -5.69 -10.07 -5.15
CA GLY A 163 -6.95 -9.93 -5.86
C GLY A 163 -6.98 -10.64 -7.21
N LYS A 164 -8.18 -10.70 -7.80
CA LYS A 164 -8.36 -11.17 -9.18
C LYS A 164 -7.61 -10.23 -10.12
N LYS A 165 -6.91 -10.77 -11.13
CA LYS A 165 -6.22 -9.97 -12.15
C LYS A 165 -7.18 -9.02 -12.89
N GLU A 166 -8.43 -9.47 -13.10
CA GLU A 166 -9.50 -8.68 -13.70
C GLU A 166 -9.71 -7.30 -13.03
N VAL A 167 -9.55 -7.20 -11.70
CA VAL A 167 -9.66 -5.92 -10.98
C VAL A 167 -8.61 -4.94 -11.48
N PHE A 168 -7.36 -5.37 -11.57
CA PHE A 168 -6.25 -4.55 -12.01
C PHE A 168 -6.38 -4.15 -13.49
N GLU A 169 -6.79 -5.08 -14.34
CA GLU A 169 -7.03 -4.84 -15.77
C GLU A 169 -8.18 -3.87 -16.00
N SER A 170 -9.32 -4.07 -15.34
CA SER A 170 -10.50 -3.21 -15.46
C SER A 170 -10.22 -1.77 -15.00
N LEU A 171 -9.29 -1.58 -14.08
CA LEU A 171 -8.86 -0.26 -13.60
C LEU A 171 -7.68 0.30 -14.40
N GLN A 172 -7.13 -0.46 -15.35
CA GLN A 172 -5.91 -0.11 -16.09
C GLN A 172 -4.71 0.15 -15.14
N GLY A 173 -4.62 -0.65 -14.07
CA GLY A 173 -3.60 -0.50 -13.05
C GLY A 173 -3.73 0.74 -12.16
N TYR A 174 -2.60 1.14 -11.60
CA TYR A 174 -2.49 2.36 -10.78
C TYR A 174 -2.42 3.60 -11.67
N ARG A 175 -2.98 4.72 -11.18
CA ARG A 175 -2.80 6.05 -11.79
C ARG A 175 -1.72 6.82 -11.03
N GLU A 176 -1.09 7.77 -11.71
CA GLU A 176 -0.08 8.65 -11.11
C GLU A 176 -0.78 9.73 -10.26
N VAL A 177 -1.28 9.32 -9.10
CA VAL A 177 -1.84 10.21 -8.08
C VAL A 177 -0.84 10.28 -6.94
N ASP A 178 -0.06 11.35 -6.90
CA ASP A 178 1.04 11.51 -5.95
C ASP A 178 0.61 11.24 -4.50
N PHE A 179 1.38 10.40 -3.82
CA PHE A 179 1.24 10.02 -2.40
C PHE A 179 -0.01 9.20 -2.03
N ALA A 180 -0.90 8.88 -2.97
CA ALA A 180 -2.15 8.16 -2.67
C ALA A 180 -2.62 7.28 -3.85
N GLU A 181 -1.69 6.73 -4.63
CA GLU A 181 -1.96 5.84 -5.77
C GLU A 181 -2.73 4.58 -5.36
N ASP A 182 -2.46 4.06 -4.17
CA ASP A 182 -3.14 2.93 -3.56
C ASP A 182 -4.58 3.30 -3.16
N TYR A 183 -4.75 4.43 -2.51
CA TYR A 183 -6.08 4.89 -2.09
C TYR A 183 -6.97 5.24 -3.29
N ASP A 184 -6.40 5.86 -4.33
CA ASP A 184 -7.06 6.09 -5.62
C ASP A 184 -7.53 4.77 -6.23
N PHE A 185 -6.68 3.76 -6.26
CA PHE A 185 -7.02 2.44 -6.81
C PHE A 185 -8.21 1.82 -6.07
N LEU A 186 -8.19 1.81 -4.74
CA LEU A 186 -9.27 1.24 -3.92
C LEU A 186 -10.60 1.98 -4.12
N LEU A 187 -10.58 3.32 -4.15
CA LEU A 187 -11.79 4.11 -4.39
C LEU A 187 -12.36 3.84 -5.79
N ARG A 188 -11.51 3.75 -6.84
CA ARG A 188 -11.96 3.37 -8.18
C ARG A 188 -12.53 1.95 -8.24
N ALA A 189 -11.93 1.02 -7.51
CA ALA A 189 -12.42 -0.35 -7.41
C ALA A 189 -13.83 -0.39 -6.76
N CYS A 190 -14.01 0.32 -5.64
CA CYS A 190 -15.33 0.48 -5.02
C CYS A 190 -16.35 1.14 -5.94
N TYR A 191 -15.93 2.21 -6.65
CA TYR A 191 -16.79 2.93 -7.59
C TYR A 191 -17.27 2.04 -8.75
N LYS A 192 -16.42 1.13 -9.22
CA LYS A 192 -16.79 0.13 -10.25
C LYS A 192 -17.57 -1.07 -9.72
N GLY A 193 -17.84 -1.12 -8.40
CA GLY A 193 -18.66 -2.16 -7.79
C GLY A 193 -17.90 -3.46 -7.44
N PHE A 194 -16.56 -3.47 -7.47
CA PHE A 194 -15.79 -4.59 -7.00
C PHE A 194 -15.97 -4.80 -5.49
N LYS A 195 -15.93 -6.05 -5.05
CA LYS A 195 -16.10 -6.43 -3.65
C LYS A 195 -14.74 -6.50 -2.96
N LEU A 196 -14.50 -5.56 -2.05
CA LEU A 196 -13.25 -5.43 -1.31
C LEU A 196 -13.45 -5.80 0.17
N GLY A 197 -12.40 -6.35 0.79
CA GLY A 197 -12.41 -6.68 2.21
C GLY A 197 -11.01 -7.02 2.73
N ASN A 198 -10.91 -7.50 3.96
CA ASN A 198 -9.63 -7.92 4.54
C ASN A 198 -9.76 -9.22 5.31
N ILE A 199 -8.70 -10.03 5.29
CA ILE A 199 -8.50 -11.07 6.28
C ILE A 199 -7.76 -10.47 7.49
N ASN A 200 -8.35 -10.57 8.70
CA ASN A 200 -7.77 -9.97 9.90
C ASN A 200 -6.72 -10.89 10.59
N GLU A 201 -6.07 -11.73 9.78
CA GLU A 201 -4.86 -12.44 10.21
C GLU A 201 -3.62 -11.60 9.86
N ILE A 202 -2.60 -11.66 10.72
CA ILE A 202 -1.32 -11.03 10.46
C ILE A 202 -0.56 -11.93 9.49
N LEU A 203 -0.39 -11.45 8.25
CA LEU A 203 0.23 -12.21 7.17
C LEU A 203 1.44 -11.51 6.54
N LEU A 204 1.88 -10.41 7.14
CA LEU A 204 3.04 -9.65 6.68
C LEU A 204 3.69 -8.92 7.85
N ASP A 205 5.01 -8.95 7.93
CA ASP A 205 5.80 -8.05 8.77
C ASP A 205 6.12 -6.80 7.94
N TYR A 206 5.51 -5.65 8.33
CA TYR A 206 5.59 -4.36 7.65
C TYR A 206 6.70 -3.51 8.27
N ARG A 207 7.72 -3.17 7.49
CA ARG A 207 8.88 -2.42 7.97
C ARG A 207 8.61 -0.92 8.00
N MET A 208 8.66 -0.35 9.19
CA MET A 208 8.51 1.09 9.42
C MET A 208 9.84 1.80 9.27
N ARG A 209 9.98 2.65 8.24
CA ARG A 209 11.19 3.44 7.98
C ARG A 209 10.96 4.92 8.29
N GLU A 210 11.95 5.57 8.92
CA GLU A 210 11.90 7.03 9.11
C GLU A 210 11.91 7.78 7.78
N SER A 211 12.61 7.23 6.78
CA SER A 211 12.72 7.80 5.44
C SER A 211 11.50 7.59 4.54
N SER A 212 10.44 6.93 5.02
CA SER A 212 9.27 6.60 4.18
C SER A 212 8.61 7.84 3.57
N ILE A 213 8.06 7.68 2.36
CA ILE A 213 7.36 8.74 1.61
C ILE A 213 6.21 9.31 2.45
N SER A 214 5.48 8.46 3.15
CA SER A 214 4.34 8.83 3.99
C SER A 214 4.72 9.74 5.16
N ASN A 215 5.91 9.55 5.75
CA ASN A 215 6.39 10.39 6.84
C ASN A 215 6.77 11.80 6.37
N LYS A 216 7.39 11.91 5.19
CA LYS A 216 7.85 13.21 4.64
C LYS A 216 6.73 14.06 4.05
N ASN A 217 5.71 13.43 3.49
CA ASN A 217 4.66 14.10 2.71
C ASN A 217 3.25 13.99 3.33
N GLY A 218 3.15 13.73 4.62
CA GLY A 218 1.89 13.41 5.31
C GLY A 218 0.75 14.40 5.11
N LEU A 219 1.02 15.73 5.04
CA LEU A 219 -0.03 16.72 4.77
C LEU A 219 -0.51 16.66 3.31
N LYS A 220 0.42 16.55 2.35
CA LYS A 220 0.07 16.42 0.93
C LYS A 220 -0.74 15.15 0.69
N GLN A 221 -0.30 14.03 1.27
CA GLN A 221 -1.03 12.75 1.23
C GLN A 221 -2.45 12.90 1.81
N PHE A 222 -2.61 13.59 2.94
CA PHE A 222 -3.92 13.82 3.55
C PHE A 222 -4.82 14.65 2.64
N ILE A 223 -4.31 15.73 2.02
CA ILE A 223 -5.08 16.57 1.10
C ILE A 223 -5.46 15.78 -0.15
N THR A 224 -4.51 15.07 -0.76
CA THR A 224 -4.80 14.19 -1.91
C THR A 224 -5.92 13.20 -1.57
N SER A 225 -5.84 12.55 -0.40
CA SER A 225 -6.88 11.63 0.05
C SER A 225 -8.26 12.30 0.21
N GLN A 226 -8.31 13.54 0.68
CA GLN A 226 -9.58 14.29 0.81
C GLN A 226 -10.18 14.63 -0.57
N GLU A 227 -9.36 15.02 -1.55
CA GLU A 227 -9.84 15.32 -2.91
C GLU A 227 -10.27 14.02 -3.62
N LEU A 228 -9.62 12.89 -3.38
CA LEU A 228 -10.05 11.59 -3.88
C LEU A 228 -11.43 11.20 -3.35
N VAL A 229 -11.68 11.34 -2.05
CA VAL A 229 -12.99 11.06 -1.45
C VAL A 229 -14.06 12.01 -1.96
N LYS A 230 -13.71 13.29 -2.15
CA LYS A 230 -14.61 14.27 -2.77
C LYS A 230 -14.97 13.84 -4.20
N ALA A 231 -13.97 13.49 -5.02
CA ALA A 231 -14.17 13.03 -6.38
C ALA A 231 -15.04 11.77 -6.46
N TYR A 232 -14.88 10.85 -5.51
CA TYR A 232 -15.75 9.68 -5.38
C TYR A 232 -17.20 10.06 -5.10
N ASN A 233 -17.45 10.91 -4.09
CA ASN A 233 -18.79 11.33 -3.68
C ASN A 233 -19.51 12.18 -4.74
N GLU A 234 -18.76 12.97 -5.51
CA GLU A 234 -19.28 13.82 -6.58
C GLU A 234 -19.25 13.13 -7.97
N ASN A 235 -18.98 11.81 -8.01
CA ASN A 235 -19.02 10.96 -9.21
C ASN A 235 -18.05 11.35 -10.33
N TYR A 236 -16.91 11.99 -10.02
CA TYR A 236 -15.85 12.28 -11.01
C TYR A 236 -14.52 11.59 -10.72
N ILE A 237 -14.52 10.57 -9.86
CA ILE A 237 -13.28 9.81 -9.50
C ILE A 237 -12.58 9.20 -10.73
N LEU A 238 -13.28 8.96 -11.82
CA LEU A 238 -12.69 8.45 -13.05
C LEU A 238 -12.09 9.56 -13.94
N GLU A 239 -12.39 10.83 -13.70
CA GLU A 239 -11.92 11.99 -14.46
C GLU A 239 -10.54 12.44 -13.98
N LEU A 240 -9.46 11.71 -14.37
CA LEU A 240 -8.10 11.91 -13.83
C LEU A 240 -7.61 13.36 -13.95
N ASN A 241 -7.77 13.99 -15.12
CA ASN A 241 -7.25 15.36 -15.34
C ASN A 241 -7.92 16.37 -14.40
N LYS A 242 -9.24 16.29 -14.23
CA LYS A 242 -9.99 17.14 -13.30
C LYS A 242 -9.55 16.92 -11.86
N LEU A 243 -9.38 15.65 -11.46
CA LEU A 243 -8.91 15.28 -10.13
C LEU A 243 -7.51 15.85 -9.86
N LEU A 244 -6.54 15.61 -10.76
CA LEU A 244 -5.16 16.09 -10.61
C LEU A 244 -5.09 17.61 -10.56
N GLN A 245 -5.88 18.31 -11.36
CA GLN A 245 -5.96 19.77 -11.30
C GLN A 245 -6.41 20.24 -9.91
N GLN A 246 -7.47 19.66 -9.37
CA GLN A 246 -7.97 20.05 -8.04
C GLN A 246 -6.99 19.74 -6.91
N ILE A 247 -6.32 18.57 -6.97
CA ILE A 247 -5.25 18.23 -6.02
C ILE A 247 -4.12 19.26 -6.08
N LYS A 248 -3.65 19.58 -7.29
CA LYS A 248 -2.57 20.56 -7.51
C LYS A 248 -2.93 21.94 -6.97
N GLU A 249 -4.13 22.41 -7.26
CA GLU A 249 -4.62 23.71 -6.75
C GLU A 249 -4.60 23.72 -5.22
N LYS A 250 -5.10 22.68 -4.57
CA LYS A 250 -5.13 22.58 -3.10
C LYS A 250 -3.72 22.55 -2.49
N ILE A 251 -2.79 21.80 -3.09
CA ILE A 251 -1.42 21.66 -2.60
C ILE A 251 -0.65 23.00 -2.79
N ASN A 252 -0.84 23.67 -3.92
CA ASN A 252 -0.17 24.95 -4.20
C ASN A 252 -0.61 26.10 -3.27
N HIS A 253 -1.80 26.00 -2.70
CA HIS A 253 -2.29 26.96 -1.70
C HIS A 253 -1.81 26.69 -0.28
N LEU A 254 -1.03 25.63 -0.04
CA LEU A 254 -0.47 25.35 1.28
C LEU A 254 0.67 26.30 1.61
N SER A 255 0.57 26.95 2.77
CA SER A 255 1.69 27.72 3.31
C SER A 255 2.72 26.81 3.98
N ASN A 256 3.96 27.30 4.08
CA ASN A 256 5.01 26.61 4.83
C ASN A 256 4.63 26.44 6.31
N ASP A 257 3.91 27.42 6.88
CA ASP A 257 3.43 27.35 8.26
C ASP A 257 2.43 26.20 8.46
N GLU A 258 1.48 26.01 7.53
CA GLU A 258 0.54 24.89 7.58
C GLU A 258 1.24 23.52 7.48
N MET A 259 2.30 23.41 6.67
CA MET A 259 3.09 22.21 6.57
C MET A 259 3.85 21.93 7.87
N ASN A 260 4.49 22.93 8.45
CA ASN A 260 5.25 22.82 9.69
C ASN A 260 4.35 22.48 10.88
N THR A 261 3.22 23.18 11.03
CA THR A 261 2.26 22.91 12.11
C THR A 261 1.63 21.52 12.01
N TYR A 262 1.41 20.99 10.78
CA TYR A 262 0.95 19.62 10.60
C TYR A 262 1.99 18.60 11.04
N LEU A 263 3.27 18.80 10.68
CA LEU A 263 4.37 17.92 11.09
C LEU A 263 4.56 17.93 12.62
N GLU A 264 4.52 19.09 13.23
CA GLU A 264 4.59 19.24 14.70
C GLU A 264 3.42 18.51 15.36
N ALA A 265 2.19 18.71 14.87
CA ALA A 265 1.01 18.03 15.36
C ALA A 265 1.15 16.49 15.28
N SER A 266 1.65 15.99 14.17
CA SER A 266 1.87 14.55 13.98
C SER A 266 2.87 13.97 14.99
N LYS A 267 3.99 14.67 15.21
CA LYS A 267 5.01 14.28 16.22
C LYS A 267 4.44 14.30 17.66
N LEU A 268 3.73 15.36 18.01
CA LEU A 268 3.10 15.50 19.34
C LEU A 268 2.06 14.40 19.60
N PHE A 269 1.25 14.07 18.59
CA PHE A 269 0.27 12.99 18.71
C PHE A 269 0.95 11.63 18.95
N ALA A 270 1.96 11.31 18.13
CA ALA A 270 2.72 10.08 18.30
C ALA A 270 3.37 9.97 19.69
N GLN A 271 3.95 11.06 20.20
CA GLN A 271 4.51 11.12 21.55
C GLN A 271 3.42 10.98 22.62
N GLY A 272 2.25 11.60 22.41
CA GLY A 272 1.12 11.51 23.33
C GLY A 272 0.58 10.09 23.46
N VAL A 273 0.45 9.39 22.35
CA VAL A 273 -0.04 7.99 22.31
C VAL A 273 1.01 7.04 22.89
N LYS A 274 2.27 7.11 22.43
CA LYS A 274 3.35 6.23 22.93
C LYS A 274 3.65 6.44 24.41
N GLY A 275 3.64 7.71 24.87
CA GLY A 275 3.96 8.07 26.25
C GLY A 275 2.75 8.11 27.18
N LEU A 276 1.56 7.64 26.76
CA LEU A 276 0.29 7.74 27.51
C LEU A 276 0.03 9.15 28.06
N ASN A 277 0.41 10.19 27.31
CA ASN A 277 0.26 11.59 27.69
C ASN A 277 -0.90 12.25 26.92
N PRO A 278 -2.12 12.29 27.48
CA PRO A 278 -3.30 12.82 26.80
C PRO A 278 -3.19 14.31 26.48
N ILE A 279 -2.41 15.08 27.26
CA ILE A 279 -2.23 16.53 27.03
C ILE A 279 -1.51 16.76 25.70
N LYS A 280 -0.46 15.99 25.38
CA LYS A 280 0.23 16.07 24.08
C LYS A 280 -0.69 15.69 22.93
N ALA A 281 -1.50 14.63 23.10
CA ALA A 281 -2.46 14.21 22.09
C ALA A 281 -3.53 15.29 21.83
N VAL A 282 -4.08 15.90 22.87
CA VAL A 282 -5.04 17.03 22.74
C VAL A 282 -4.36 18.24 22.10
N LYS A 283 -3.16 18.64 22.54
CA LYS A 283 -2.42 19.77 21.96
C LYS A 283 -2.23 19.59 20.45
N SER A 284 -1.92 18.38 19.99
CA SER A 284 -1.70 18.09 18.57
C SER A 284 -2.90 18.45 17.68
N ILE A 285 -4.12 18.17 18.15
CA ILE A 285 -5.35 18.50 17.38
C ILE A 285 -5.72 19.99 17.46
N CYS A 286 -5.14 20.74 18.39
CA CYS A 286 -5.38 22.17 18.52
C CYS A 286 -4.49 23.00 17.60
N ILE A 287 -3.24 22.61 17.37
CA ILE A 287 -2.25 23.40 16.63
C ILE A 287 -2.39 23.31 15.10
N SER A 288 -3.02 22.26 14.55
CA SER A 288 -3.20 22.12 13.11
C SER A 288 -4.65 21.78 12.76
N LYS A 289 -5.28 22.64 11.93
CA LYS A 289 -6.63 22.40 11.39
C LYS A 289 -6.70 21.11 10.55
N TYR A 290 -5.66 20.83 9.78
CA TYR A 290 -5.58 19.63 8.94
C TYR A 290 -5.37 18.37 9.77
N TYR A 291 -4.51 18.44 10.80
CA TYR A 291 -4.30 17.30 11.67
C TYR A 291 -5.54 16.96 12.49
N ARG A 292 -6.25 17.98 13.00
CA ARG A 292 -7.56 17.81 13.63
C ARG A 292 -8.54 17.09 12.71
N LYS A 293 -8.65 17.53 11.45
CA LYS A 293 -9.53 16.89 10.45
C LYS A 293 -9.13 15.44 10.21
N LYS A 294 -7.83 15.14 10.11
CA LYS A 294 -7.31 13.76 9.98
C LYS A 294 -7.73 12.88 11.17
N VAL A 295 -7.56 13.36 12.40
CA VAL A 295 -7.96 12.61 13.60
C VAL A 295 -9.48 12.38 13.63
N MET A 296 -10.27 13.36 13.25
CA MET A 296 -11.74 13.21 13.15
C MET A 296 -12.16 12.19 12.09
N CYS A 297 -11.48 12.13 10.94
CA CYS A 297 -11.70 11.08 9.94
C CYS A 297 -11.39 9.70 10.53
N TYR A 298 -10.27 9.57 11.26
CA TYR A 298 -9.90 8.33 11.93
C TYR A 298 -10.97 7.86 12.91
N ILE A 299 -11.47 8.76 13.77
CA ILE A 299 -12.52 8.46 14.74
C ILE A 299 -13.80 8.01 14.03
N LYS A 300 -14.24 8.71 12.98
CA LYS A 300 -15.42 8.33 12.19
C LYS A 300 -15.26 6.99 11.46
N GLY A 301 -14.04 6.61 11.10
CA GLY A 301 -13.75 5.32 10.50
C GLY A 301 -13.75 4.15 11.49
N ILE A 302 -13.68 4.43 12.81
CA ILE A 302 -13.75 3.40 13.85
C ILE A 302 -15.21 3.03 14.17
N PHE A 303 -16.11 3.99 14.17
CA PHE A 303 -17.55 3.84 14.44
C PHE A 303 -18.38 3.79 13.15
#